data_c6a5de6d005aa214096bf00106bcff41
#
_entry.id   c6a5de6d005aa214096bf00106bcff41
#
_cell.length_a   1.000
_cell.length_b   1.000
_cell.length_c   1.000
_cell.angle_alpha   90.00
_cell.angle_beta   90.00
_cell.angle_gamma   90.00
#
_symmetry.space_group_name_H-M   'P 1'
#
loop_
_entity.id
_entity.type
_entity.pdbx_description
1 polymer ?
#
loop_
_entity_poly.entity_id
_entity_poly.type
_entity_poly.pdbx_seq_one_letter_code
_entity_poly.pdbx_strand_id
1 'polypeptide(L)'
;MAFSLEYCAEMLSKARVRHHVDVEGNVIRVVFVTRHYRNIRGEKLAIAQIAAPDDGRRCRVTIERAFAPGQDAAATCLALCRAASDTPLVGVEFDAECENLRLVAEAVVEDGGLTRRQLLSMVDSVVEAAEAWQVAVVPRDGRAAA
;
A
#
# COMPACT_ATOMS: atom_id res chain seq x y z
N MET A 1 -20.62 -14.53 5.06
CA MET A 1 -19.84 -14.04 6.21
C MET A 1 -19.24 -12.69 5.85
N ALA A 2 -19.46 -11.68 6.68
CA ALA A 2 -18.91 -10.35 6.41
C ALA A 2 -17.37 -10.38 6.46
N PHE A 3 -16.75 -9.61 5.61
CA PHE A 3 -15.31 -9.42 5.63
C PHE A 3 -14.92 -8.68 6.91
N SER A 4 -13.93 -9.20 7.63
CA SER A 4 -13.45 -8.63 8.89
C SER A 4 -11.94 -8.75 9.00
N LEU A 5 -11.32 -7.97 9.89
CA LEU A 5 -9.90 -8.11 10.16
C LEU A 5 -9.55 -9.47 10.77
N GLU A 6 -10.44 -10.05 11.56
CA GLU A 6 -10.27 -11.41 12.10
C GLU A 6 -10.19 -12.45 10.98
N TYR A 7 -11.07 -12.32 9.99
CA TYR A 7 -11.04 -13.17 8.81
C TYR A 7 -9.75 -12.98 8.00
N CYS A 8 -9.31 -11.73 7.83
CA CYS A 8 -8.03 -11.43 7.19
C CYS A 8 -6.86 -12.07 7.93
N ALA A 9 -6.80 -11.92 9.24
CA ALA A 9 -5.74 -12.49 10.06
C ALA A 9 -5.68 -14.01 9.92
N GLU A 10 -6.85 -14.67 9.89
CA GLU A 10 -6.95 -16.11 9.66
C GLU A 10 -6.41 -16.50 8.28
N MET A 11 -6.79 -15.77 7.22
CA MET A 11 -6.30 -16.02 5.88
C MET A 11 -4.79 -15.87 5.78
N LEU A 12 -4.22 -14.83 6.40
CA LEU A 12 -2.78 -14.59 6.42
C LEU A 12 -2.04 -15.69 7.19
N SER A 13 -2.58 -16.13 8.31
CA SER A 13 -2.03 -17.24 9.09
C SER A 13 -2.01 -18.54 8.29
N LYS A 14 -3.09 -18.87 7.61
CA LYS A 14 -3.18 -20.04 6.73
C LYS A 14 -2.20 -19.97 5.55
N ALA A 15 -1.92 -18.77 5.07
CA ALA A 15 -0.93 -18.54 4.02
C ALA A 15 0.51 -18.45 4.55
N ARG A 16 0.71 -18.58 5.86
CA ARG A 16 2.00 -18.44 6.54
C ARG A 16 2.66 -17.08 6.31
N VAL A 17 1.85 -16.04 6.19
CA VAL A 17 2.30 -14.65 6.08
C VAL A 17 2.38 -14.05 7.48
N ARG A 18 3.56 -13.61 7.87
CA ARG A 18 3.73 -12.88 9.14
C ARG A 18 2.95 -11.57 9.09
N HIS A 19 2.19 -11.32 10.14
CA HIS A 19 1.40 -10.10 10.25
C HIS A 19 1.27 -9.69 11.72
N HIS A 20 0.93 -8.43 11.91
CA HIS A 20 0.64 -7.85 13.23
C HIS A 20 -0.73 -7.22 13.21
N VAL A 21 -1.58 -7.61 14.16
CA VAL A 21 -2.90 -7.03 14.34
C VAL A 21 -2.79 -5.87 15.32
N ASP A 22 -3.10 -4.67 14.85
CA ASP A 22 -3.19 -3.48 15.68
C ASP A 22 -4.66 -3.25 16.03
N VAL A 23 -5.05 -3.64 17.24
CA VAL A 23 -6.43 -3.55 17.71
C VAL A 23 -6.87 -2.10 17.86
N GLU A 24 -6.03 -1.24 18.37
CA GLU A 24 -6.35 0.19 18.55
C GLU A 24 -6.51 0.92 17.23
N GLY A 25 -5.60 0.67 16.29
CA GLY A 25 -5.66 1.24 14.97
C GLY A 25 -6.65 0.56 14.03
N ASN A 26 -7.20 -0.59 14.46
CA ASN A 26 -8.14 -1.40 13.67
C ASN A 26 -7.59 -1.73 12.28
N VAL A 27 -6.35 -2.19 12.23
CA VAL A 27 -5.65 -2.57 11.00
C VAL A 27 -4.77 -3.79 11.23
N ILE A 28 -4.40 -4.44 10.13
CA ILE A 28 -3.36 -5.48 10.13
C ILE A 28 -2.18 -4.95 9.33
N ARG A 29 -0.97 -5.13 9.84
CA ARG A 29 0.26 -4.75 9.16
C ARG A 29 1.05 -5.97 8.72
N VAL A 30 1.55 -5.92 7.50
CA VAL A 30 2.44 -6.93 6.92
C VAL A 30 3.71 -6.21 6.47
N VAL A 31 4.86 -6.65 6.96
CA VAL A 31 6.15 -6.02 6.65
C VAL A 31 6.86 -6.83 5.57
N PHE A 32 7.32 -6.14 4.54
CA PHE A 32 8.10 -6.71 3.43
C PHE A 32 9.48 -6.08 3.37
N VAL A 33 10.51 -6.90 3.19
CA VAL A 33 11.84 -6.43 2.83
C VAL A 33 11.83 -6.16 1.32
N THR A 34 12.23 -4.96 0.93
CA THR A 34 12.19 -4.52 -0.46
C THR A 34 13.56 -4.53 -1.11
N ARG A 35 13.60 -4.53 -2.44
CA ARG A 35 14.86 -4.49 -3.22
C ARG A 35 15.24 -3.06 -3.59
N HIS A 36 14.28 -2.30 -4.07
CA HIS A 36 14.47 -0.95 -4.62
C HIS A 36 13.75 0.11 -3.80
N TYR A 37 12.54 -0.20 -3.33
CA TYR A 37 11.75 0.72 -2.55
C TYR A 37 12.46 1.07 -1.24
N ARG A 38 12.48 2.36 -0.93
CA ARG A 38 12.88 2.89 0.37
C ARG A 38 11.73 3.71 0.94
N ASN A 39 11.38 3.45 2.18
CA ASN A 39 10.37 4.24 2.87
C ASN A 39 10.91 5.65 3.17
N ILE A 40 10.09 6.52 3.75
CA ILE A 40 10.49 7.90 4.06
C ILE A 40 11.65 8.00 5.06
N ARG A 41 11.97 6.93 5.78
CA ARG A 41 13.13 6.83 6.67
C ARG A 41 14.39 6.31 5.96
N GLY A 42 14.29 6.01 4.67
CA GLY A 42 15.40 5.45 3.89
C GLY A 42 15.61 3.96 4.04
N GLU A 43 14.71 3.26 4.74
CA GLU A 43 14.80 1.82 4.97
C GLU A 43 14.21 1.04 3.80
N LYS A 44 14.82 -0.10 3.48
CA LYS A 44 14.29 -1.02 2.45
C LYS A 44 13.19 -1.90 3.03
N LEU A 45 12.12 -1.27 3.47
CA LEU A 45 10.96 -1.91 4.06
C LEU A 45 9.69 -1.27 3.51
N ALA A 46 8.70 -2.10 3.18
CA ALA A 46 7.34 -1.68 2.89
C ALA A 46 6.40 -2.29 3.93
N ILE A 47 5.52 -1.49 4.49
CA ILE A 47 4.51 -1.95 5.43
C ILE A 47 3.16 -1.82 4.74
N ALA A 48 2.59 -2.96 4.37
CA ALA A 48 1.24 -3.01 3.84
C ALA A 48 0.25 -3.04 5.01
N GLN A 49 -0.74 -2.17 4.97
CA GLN A 49 -1.75 -2.03 6.01
C GLN A 49 -3.11 -2.43 5.45
N ILE A 50 -3.78 -3.36 6.12
CA ILE A 50 -5.07 -3.87 5.71
C ILE A 50 -6.14 -3.32 6.66
N ALA A 51 -7.17 -2.72 6.09
CA ALA A 51 -8.34 -2.23 6.81
C ALA A 51 -9.63 -2.77 6.18
N ALA A 52 -10.66 -2.88 6.99
CA ALA A 52 -11.99 -3.31 6.57
C ALA A 52 -13.03 -2.20 6.88
N PRO A 53 -12.98 -1.07 6.18
CA PRO A 53 -13.89 0.05 6.45
C PRO A 53 -15.34 -0.31 6.09
N ASP A 54 -16.27 0.55 6.54
CA ASP A 54 -17.71 0.40 6.31
C ASP A 54 -18.27 -0.97 6.73
N ASP A 55 -17.91 -1.41 7.93
CA ASP A 55 -18.34 -2.69 8.49
C ASP A 55 -18.01 -3.89 7.59
N GLY A 56 -16.86 -3.85 6.94
CA GLY A 56 -16.39 -4.92 6.08
C GLY A 56 -16.99 -4.92 4.67
N ARG A 57 -17.62 -3.84 4.25
CA ARG A 57 -18.09 -3.70 2.86
C ARG A 57 -16.99 -3.40 1.87
N ARG A 58 -15.84 -2.98 2.38
CA ARG A 58 -14.65 -2.74 1.58
C ARG A 58 -13.43 -3.39 2.22
N CYS A 59 -12.49 -3.79 1.39
CA CYS A 59 -11.15 -4.14 1.81
C CYS A 59 -10.21 -3.07 1.25
N ARG A 60 -9.42 -2.46 2.12
CA ARG A 60 -8.48 -1.42 1.75
C ARG A 60 -7.09 -1.82 2.17
N VAL A 61 -6.18 -1.92 1.22
CA VAL A 61 -4.77 -2.22 1.47
C VAL A 61 -3.96 -1.00 1.07
N THR A 62 -3.16 -0.49 2.00
CA THR A 62 -2.38 0.73 1.79
C THR A 62 -0.92 0.55 2.17
N ILE A 63 -0.06 1.35 1.55
CA ILE A 63 1.24 1.68 2.13
C ILE A 63 1.15 3.15 2.53
N GLU A 64 1.01 3.39 3.82
CA GLU A 64 0.95 4.74 4.37
C GLU A 64 2.32 5.41 4.28
N ARG A 65 2.34 6.72 4.05
CA ARG A 65 3.58 7.49 3.92
C ARG A 65 4.56 6.84 2.96
N ALA A 66 4.04 6.36 1.84
CA ALA A 66 4.84 5.61 0.87
C ALA A 66 5.91 6.49 0.23
N PHE A 67 5.56 7.72 -0.12
CA PHE A 67 6.47 8.68 -0.74
C PHE A 67 6.25 10.07 -0.14
N ALA A 68 7.34 10.75 0.18
CA ALA A 68 7.31 12.16 0.52
C ALA A 68 7.18 12.99 -0.78
N PRO A 69 6.43 14.11 -0.77
CA PRO A 69 6.27 14.93 -1.97
C PRO A 69 7.55 15.61 -2.44
N GLY A 70 8.55 15.74 -1.56
CA GLY A 70 9.83 16.35 -1.90
C GLY A 70 9.72 17.87 -2.09
N GLN A 71 10.74 18.47 -2.72
CA GLN A 71 10.81 19.91 -2.94
C GLN A 71 9.82 20.38 -4.03
N ASP A 72 9.57 19.53 -5.03
CA ASP A 72 8.58 19.79 -6.07
C ASP A 72 7.45 18.76 -5.96
N ALA A 73 6.46 19.08 -5.15
CA ALA A 73 5.32 18.21 -4.91
C ALA A 73 4.52 17.93 -6.19
N ALA A 74 4.38 18.93 -7.05
CA ALA A 74 3.64 18.78 -8.31
C ALA A 74 4.33 17.79 -9.24
N ALA A 75 5.65 17.88 -9.39
CA ALA A 75 6.43 16.97 -10.22
C ALA A 75 6.38 15.53 -9.68
N THR A 76 6.50 15.38 -8.36
CA THR A 76 6.41 14.06 -7.70
C THR A 76 5.03 13.45 -7.90
N CYS A 77 3.97 14.21 -7.66
CA CYS A 77 2.60 13.73 -7.86
C CYS A 77 2.34 13.35 -9.33
N LEU A 78 2.82 14.14 -10.27
CA LEU A 78 2.66 13.84 -11.70
C LEU A 78 3.40 12.56 -12.09
N ALA A 79 4.62 12.36 -11.60
CA ALA A 79 5.39 11.15 -11.85
C ALA A 79 4.68 9.91 -11.32
N LEU A 80 4.11 9.98 -10.12
CA LEU A 80 3.35 8.89 -9.52
C LEU A 80 2.04 8.64 -10.27
N CYS A 81 1.34 9.67 -10.71
CA CYS A 81 0.13 9.51 -11.50
C CYS A 81 0.41 8.82 -12.84
N ARG A 82 1.53 9.15 -13.48
CA ARG A 82 1.95 8.48 -14.72
C ARG A 82 2.27 7.01 -14.47
N ALA A 83 3.01 6.72 -13.40
CA ALA A 83 3.32 5.34 -13.02
C ALA A 83 2.05 4.55 -12.68
N ALA A 84 1.10 5.17 -11.98
CA ALA A 84 -0.17 4.54 -11.63
C ALA A 84 -1.04 4.20 -12.84
N SER A 85 -0.96 4.98 -13.92
CA SER A 85 -1.71 4.69 -15.14
C SER A 85 -1.33 3.36 -15.79
N ASP A 86 -0.11 2.90 -15.56
CA ASP A 86 0.42 1.63 -16.09
C ASP A 86 0.34 0.48 -15.08
N THR A 87 -0.17 0.75 -13.88
CA THR A 87 -0.22 -0.24 -12.79
C THR A 87 -1.67 -0.53 -12.43
N PRO A 88 -2.20 -1.71 -12.76
CA PRO A 88 -3.57 -2.05 -12.43
C PRO A 88 -3.78 -2.15 -10.92
N LEU A 89 -4.97 -1.83 -10.46
CA LEU A 89 -5.47 -1.97 -9.09
C LEU A 89 -4.87 -1.01 -8.04
N VAL A 90 -3.77 -0.36 -8.31
CA VAL A 90 -3.09 0.49 -7.32
C VAL A 90 -3.20 1.96 -7.74
N GLY A 91 -3.70 2.76 -6.85
CA GLY A 91 -3.76 4.21 -6.99
C GLY A 91 -2.86 4.92 -5.97
N VAL A 92 -2.78 6.22 -6.09
CA VAL A 92 -2.07 7.09 -5.16
C VAL A 92 -3.04 8.09 -4.56
N GLU A 93 -2.91 8.33 -3.25
CA GLU A 93 -3.68 9.35 -2.53
C GLU A 93 -2.73 10.28 -1.77
N PHE A 94 -3.11 11.54 -1.70
CA PHE A 94 -2.43 12.50 -0.86
C PHE A 94 -3.08 12.53 0.53
N ASP A 95 -2.27 12.31 1.57
CA ASP A 95 -2.71 12.43 2.96
C ASP A 95 -2.41 13.84 3.45
N ALA A 96 -3.46 14.66 3.57
CA ALA A 96 -3.33 16.05 3.99
C ALA A 96 -2.85 16.23 5.44
N GLU A 97 -3.09 15.24 6.30
CA GLU A 97 -2.69 15.32 7.72
C GLU A 97 -1.17 15.23 7.89
N CYS A 98 -0.52 14.31 7.19
CA CYS A 98 0.92 14.13 7.27
C CYS A 98 1.67 14.65 6.04
N GLU A 99 0.97 15.17 5.04
CA GLU A 99 1.53 15.70 3.78
C GLU A 99 2.39 14.69 3.03
N ASN A 100 2.00 13.43 3.07
CA ASN A 100 2.66 12.34 2.36
C ASN A 100 1.71 11.67 1.36
N LEU A 101 2.28 10.90 0.47
CA LEU A 101 1.55 10.15 -0.53
C LEU A 101 1.42 8.69 -0.09
N ARG A 102 0.23 8.13 -0.20
CA ARG A 102 -0.03 6.72 0.10
C ARG A 102 -0.36 5.95 -1.17
N LEU A 103 0.00 4.68 -1.19
CA LEU A 103 -0.44 3.74 -2.22
C LEU A 103 -1.68 3.01 -1.71
N VAL A 104 -2.64 2.78 -2.59
CA VAL A 104 -3.93 2.20 -2.23
C VAL A 104 -4.36 1.17 -3.25
N ALA A 105 -4.78 0.00 -2.76
CA ALA A 105 -5.61 -0.95 -3.49
C ALA A 105 -6.88 -1.15 -2.70
N GLU A 106 -8.03 -0.98 -3.31
CA GLU A 106 -9.31 -1.07 -2.65
C GLU A 106 -10.27 -1.95 -3.45
N ALA A 107 -11.04 -2.76 -2.77
CA ALA A 107 -12.04 -3.61 -3.37
C ALA A 107 -13.34 -3.53 -2.58
N VAL A 108 -14.46 -3.54 -3.29
CA VAL A 108 -15.78 -3.72 -2.70
C VAL A 108 -15.94 -5.20 -2.38
N VAL A 109 -16.38 -5.49 -1.17
CA VAL A 109 -16.63 -6.85 -0.72
C VAL A 109 -18.14 -7.08 -0.72
N GLU A 110 -18.57 -7.97 -1.60
CA GLU A 110 -19.98 -8.35 -1.73
C GLU A 110 -20.26 -9.71 -1.08
N ASP A 111 -21.41 -10.30 -1.36
CA ASP A 111 -21.98 -11.47 -0.70
C ASP A 111 -21.04 -12.68 -0.54
N GLY A 112 -20.13 -12.87 -1.48
CA GLY A 112 -19.16 -13.97 -1.41
C GLY A 112 -17.96 -13.72 -0.52
N GLY A 113 -17.79 -12.49 -0.07
CA GLY A 113 -16.59 -12.08 0.67
C GLY A 113 -15.34 -11.99 -0.21
N LEU A 114 -14.21 -11.80 0.43
CA LEU A 114 -12.90 -11.70 -0.23
C LEU A 114 -12.17 -13.04 -0.08
N THR A 115 -11.67 -13.57 -1.18
CA THR A 115 -10.88 -14.81 -1.12
C THR A 115 -9.46 -14.52 -0.64
N ARG A 116 -8.80 -15.54 -0.10
CA ARG A 116 -7.38 -15.44 0.27
C ARG A 116 -6.52 -14.97 -0.91
N ARG A 117 -6.77 -15.51 -2.09
CA ARG A 117 -6.03 -15.13 -3.31
C ARG A 117 -6.21 -13.66 -3.65
N GLN A 118 -7.43 -13.14 -3.54
CA GLN A 118 -7.71 -11.73 -3.77
C GLN A 118 -6.99 -10.84 -2.76
N LEU A 119 -7.05 -11.18 -1.47
CA LEU A 119 -6.36 -10.41 -0.44
C LEU A 119 -4.84 -10.39 -0.66
N LEU A 120 -4.24 -11.55 -0.88
CA LEU A 120 -2.80 -11.63 -1.13
C LEU A 120 -2.39 -10.88 -2.40
N SER A 121 -3.22 -10.93 -3.45
CA SER A 121 -2.98 -10.19 -4.68
C SER A 121 -3.00 -8.67 -4.43
N MET A 122 -3.93 -8.17 -3.62
CA MET A 122 -3.98 -6.75 -3.25
C MET A 122 -2.73 -6.32 -2.48
N VAL A 123 -2.32 -7.14 -1.50
CA VAL A 123 -1.12 -6.87 -0.70
C VAL A 123 0.14 -6.86 -1.58
N ASP A 124 0.30 -7.87 -2.42
CA ASP A 124 1.45 -7.95 -3.34
C ASP A 124 1.46 -6.78 -4.33
N SER A 125 0.29 -6.37 -4.83
CA SER A 125 0.18 -5.29 -5.81
C SER A 125 0.67 -3.94 -5.26
N VAL A 126 0.34 -3.59 -4.03
CA VAL A 126 0.82 -2.33 -3.45
C VAL A 126 2.33 -2.35 -3.20
N VAL A 127 2.88 -3.50 -2.82
CA VAL A 127 4.34 -3.66 -2.61
C VAL A 127 5.09 -3.61 -3.94
N GLU A 128 4.60 -4.30 -4.96
CA GLU A 128 5.16 -4.26 -6.31
C GLU A 128 5.11 -2.86 -6.91
N ALA A 129 4.00 -2.13 -6.70
CA ALA A 129 3.87 -0.75 -7.12
C ALA A 129 4.90 0.15 -6.42
N ALA A 130 5.11 0.00 -5.11
CA ALA A 130 6.12 0.74 -4.38
C ALA A 130 7.52 0.50 -4.96
N GLU A 131 7.85 -0.76 -5.25
CA GLU A 131 9.11 -1.13 -5.88
C GLU A 131 9.29 -0.50 -7.26
N ALA A 132 8.27 -0.59 -8.11
CA ALA A 132 8.31 -0.06 -9.47
C ALA A 132 8.31 1.48 -9.49
N TRP A 133 7.53 2.11 -8.62
CA TRP A 133 7.36 3.57 -8.62
C TRP A 133 8.52 4.31 -7.96
N GLN A 134 9.32 3.63 -7.15
CA GLN A 134 10.51 4.21 -6.54
C GLN A 134 11.43 4.86 -7.59
N VAL A 135 11.61 4.20 -8.72
CA VAL A 135 12.44 4.71 -9.82
C VAL A 135 11.82 5.91 -10.54
N ALA A 136 10.50 6.09 -10.42
CA ALA A 136 9.81 7.23 -11.02
C ALA A 136 9.99 8.52 -10.22
N VAL A 137 10.16 8.41 -8.89
CA VAL A 137 10.26 9.58 -7.99
C VAL A 137 11.69 9.89 -7.56
N VAL A 138 12.61 8.93 -7.64
CA VAL A 138 14.01 9.12 -7.28
C VAL A 138 14.85 9.18 -8.56
N PRO A 139 15.63 10.26 -8.78
CA PRO A 139 16.50 10.36 -9.94
C PRO A 139 17.50 9.20 -9.99
N ARG A 140 17.67 8.60 -11.18
CA ARG A 140 18.52 7.42 -11.38
C ARG A 140 19.99 7.63 -11.04
N ASP A 141 20.46 8.85 -11.13
CA ASP A 141 21.86 9.26 -11.00
C ASP A 141 22.17 10.01 -9.71
N GLY A 142 21.28 9.96 -8.73
CA GLY A 142 21.44 10.64 -7.44
C GLY A 142 21.44 12.17 -7.55
N ARG A 143 21.16 12.73 -8.73
CA ARG A 143 20.96 14.17 -8.90
C ARG A 143 19.55 14.53 -8.48
N ALA A 144 19.42 15.63 -7.76
CA ALA A 144 18.11 16.18 -7.48
C ALA A 144 17.36 16.37 -8.81
N ALA A 145 16.11 15.94 -8.88
CA ALA A 145 15.27 16.22 -10.04
C ALA A 145 15.23 17.74 -10.22
N ALA A 146 15.79 18.19 -11.31
CA ALA A 146 15.77 19.60 -11.64
C ALA A 146 14.35 20.02 -12.04
#